data_f0444ec4cb00f222cf058ac1f7c9251c
#
_entry.id   f0444ec4cb00f222cf058ac1f7c9251c
#
_cell.length_a   1.000
_cell.length_b   1.000
_cell.length_c   1.000
_cell.angle_alpha   90.00
_cell.angle_beta   90.00
_cell.angle_gamma   90.00
#
_symmetry.space_group_name_H-M   'P 1'
#
loop_
_entity.id
_entity.type
_entity.pdbx_description
1 polymer ?
#
loop_
_entity_poly.entity_id
_entity_poly.type
_entity_poly.pdbx_seq_one_letter_code
_entity_poly.pdbx_strand_id
1 'polypeptide(L)'
;MNYEELLKRGPYELGAEEKKKIYADMLSELTDSHRNRCLIYDRCCSALGDVSGSQRREEEIPMVPVSMFKEMELRSVPTGAVFKTVTSSGTTGQKTSKIVLDERTAAWQQQTLQRIMADFIGEKRIPMLIIDAPNVLRDRALFSARGAGILGFSIFGSKRCYALKEDMSLDLETVEAFLEKAGD
;
A
#
# COMPACT_ATOMS: atom_id res chain seq x y z
N MET A 1 20.48 4.73 6.07
CA MET A 1 20.34 3.38 5.47
C MET A 1 19.44 3.50 4.25
N ASN A 2 19.82 2.90 3.13
CA ASN A 2 19.00 2.93 1.91
C ASN A 2 17.83 1.94 2.07
N TYR A 3 16.65 2.25 1.51
CA TYR A 3 15.46 1.39 1.53
C TYR A 3 15.74 -0.01 0.94
N GLU A 4 16.56 -0.09 -0.12
CA GLU A 4 16.95 -1.38 -0.73
C GLU A 4 17.78 -2.26 0.20
N GLU A 5 18.59 -1.68 1.07
CA GLU A 5 19.34 -2.41 2.09
C GLU A 5 18.43 -2.90 3.20
N LEU A 6 17.43 -2.09 3.56
CA LEU A 6 16.41 -2.47 4.54
C LEU A 6 15.59 -3.68 4.05
N LEU A 7 15.22 -3.71 2.76
CA LEU A 7 14.49 -4.83 2.16
C LEU A 7 15.28 -6.16 2.11
N LYS A 8 16.60 -6.12 2.23
CA LYS A 8 17.42 -7.36 2.29
C LYS A 8 17.40 -8.02 3.65
N ARG A 9 17.03 -7.30 4.69
CA ARG A 9 16.92 -7.84 6.06
C ARG A 9 15.59 -8.58 6.23
N GLY A 10 15.58 -9.56 7.12
CA GLY A 10 14.35 -10.20 7.55
C GLY A 10 13.41 -9.21 8.25
N PRO A 11 12.08 -9.40 8.18
CA PRO A 11 11.10 -8.44 8.69
C PRO A 11 11.20 -8.19 10.20
N TYR A 12 11.85 -9.08 10.95
CA TYR A 12 11.99 -9.00 12.42
C TYR A 12 13.44 -8.93 12.92
N GLU A 13 14.41 -8.72 12.04
CA GLU A 13 15.84 -8.70 12.41
C GLU A 13 16.28 -7.43 13.15
N LEU A 14 15.53 -6.34 12.99
CA LEU A 14 15.87 -5.06 13.59
C LEU A 14 15.48 -5.02 15.07
N GLY A 15 16.43 -4.70 15.95
CA GLY A 15 16.15 -4.37 17.34
C GLY A 15 15.34 -3.07 17.48
N ALA A 16 14.63 -2.91 18.59
CA ALA A 16 13.72 -1.77 18.80
C ALA A 16 14.42 -0.41 18.66
N GLU A 17 15.58 -0.22 19.25
CA GLU A 17 16.33 1.05 19.20
C GLU A 17 16.87 1.35 17.80
N GLU A 18 17.40 0.34 17.10
CA GLU A 18 17.86 0.48 15.72
C GLU A 18 16.70 0.84 14.80
N LYS A 19 15.56 0.18 14.96
CA LYS A 19 14.34 0.43 14.21
C LYS A 19 13.84 1.86 14.43
N LYS A 20 13.79 2.32 15.69
CA LYS A 20 13.37 3.68 16.05
C LYS A 20 14.25 4.73 15.36
N LYS A 21 15.57 4.54 15.38
CA LYS A 21 16.51 5.44 14.72
C LYS A 21 16.29 5.47 13.20
N ILE A 22 16.17 4.31 12.56
CA ILE A 22 15.91 4.20 11.11
C ILE A 22 14.61 4.89 10.74
N TYR A 23 13.54 4.71 11.53
CA TYR A 23 12.26 5.39 11.31
C TYR A 23 12.40 6.91 11.40
N ALA A 24 13.04 7.42 12.45
CA ALA A 24 13.24 8.85 12.64
C ALA A 24 14.00 9.48 11.47
N ASP A 25 15.10 8.84 11.03
CA ASP A 25 15.91 9.30 9.91
C ASP A 25 15.11 9.29 8.59
N MET A 26 14.47 8.17 8.25
CA MET A 26 13.71 8.04 7.01
C MET A 26 12.49 8.94 6.97
N LEU A 27 11.75 9.07 8.06
CA LEU A 27 10.57 9.93 8.13
C LEU A 27 10.93 11.41 8.08
N SER A 28 12.08 11.82 8.68
CA SER A 28 12.59 13.17 8.56
C SER A 28 12.91 13.51 7.10
N GLU A 29 13.62 12.63 6.40
CA GLU A 29 13.97 12.78 5.00
C GLU A 29 12.73 12.81 4.09
N LEU A 30 11.75 11.93 4.34
CA LEU A 30 10.48 11.91 3.62
C LEU A 30 9.66 13.18 3.87
N THR A 31 9.61 13.67 5.11
CA THR A 31 8.91 14.92 5.47
C THR A 31 9.47 16.07 4.67
N ASP A 32 10.78 16.27 4.67
CA ASP A 32 11.41 17.35 3.91
C ASP A 32 11.23 17.18 2.39
N SER A 33 11.33 15.96 1.89
CA SER A 33 11.05 15.65 0.48
C SER A 33 9.63 16.01 0.07
N HIS A 34 8.62 15.71 0.92
CA HIS A 34 7.23 16.04 0.66
C HIS A 34 6.95 17.54 0.82
N ARG A 35 7.53 18.21 1.80
CA ARG A 35 7.43 19.67 1.98
C ARG A 35 7.92 20.40 0.72
N ASN A 36 9.06 20.00 0.19
CA ASN A 36 9.65 20.61 -1.01
C ASN A 36 8.83 20.40 -2.30
N ARG A 37 7.90 19.45 -2.32
CA ARG A 37 7.16 19.05 -3.52
C ARG A 37 5.65 19.22 -3.42
N CYS A 38 5.11 19.46 -2.22
CA CYS A 38 3.69 19.62 -1.97
C CYS A 38 3.45 20.84 -1.08
N LEU A 39 3.10 21.98 -1.69
CA LEU A 39 2.87 23.25 -0.97
C LEU A 39 1.82 23.12 0.14
N ILE A 40 0.77 22.32 -0.06
CA ILE A 40 -0.27 22.12 0.94
C ILE A 40 0.31 21.42 2.17
N TYR A 41 1.09 20.37 1.96
CA TYR A 41 1.75 19.64 3.04
C TYR A 41 2.76 20.53 3.78
N ASP A 42 3.55 21.34 3.05
CA ASP A 42 4.50 22.28 3.65
C ASP A 42 3.80 23.31 4.56
N ARG A 43 2.65 23.86 4.11
CA ARG A 43 1.86 24.78 4.95
C ARG A 43 1.31 24.10 6.20
N CYS A 44 0.90 22.83 6.11
CA CYS A 44 0.45 22.06 7.27
C CYS A 44 1.60 21.84 8.28
N CYS A 45 2.75 21.40 7.80
CA CYS A 45 3.94 21.21 8.65
C CYS A 45 4.33 22.52 9.34
N SER A 46 4.36 23.63 8.61
CA SER A 46 4.68 24.96 9.17
C SER A 46 3.67 25.41 10.21
N ALA A 47 2.37 25.15 10.00
CA ALA A 47 1.31 25.45 10.97
C ALA A 47 1.41 24.60 12.25
N LEU A 48 1.98 23.39 12.15
CA LEU A 48 2.30 22.53 13.29
C LEU A 48 3.63 22.89 13.99
N GLY A 49 4.32 23.92 13.53
CA GLY A 49 5.59 24.38 14.11
C GLY A 49 6.82 23.58 13.64
N ASP A 50 6.67 22.73 12.64
CA ASP A 50 7.79 21.96 12.10
C ASP A 50 8.76 22.85 11.28
N VAL A 51 10.06 22.65 11.50
CA VAL A 51 11.12 23.38 10.79
C VAL A 51 11.71 22.48 9.70
N SER A 52 11.72 22.97 8.46
CA SER A 52 12.29 22.23 7.32
C SER A 52 13.79 22.02 7.50
N GLY A 53 14.27 20.82 7.14
CA GLY A 53 15.68 20.44 7.24
C GLY A 53 16.13 20.07 8.66
N SER A 54 15.22 20.03 9.65
CA SER A 54 15.55 19.58 11.00
C SER A 54 15.60 18.05 11.09
N GLN A 55 16.53 17.53 11.89
CA GLN A 55 16.48 16.15 12.34
C GLN A 55 15.33 16.01 13.36
N ARG A 56 14.43 15.07 13.12
CA ARG A 56 13.25 14.84 13.96
C ARG A 56 13.36 13.51 14.68
N ARG A 57 12.90 13.46 15.92
CA ARG A 57 12.59 12.20 16.58
C ARG A 57 11.25 11.66 16.03
N GLU A 58 10.97 10.39 16.24
CA GLU A 58 9.75 9.75 15.72
C GLU A 58 8.48 10.50 16.17
N GLU A 59 8.44 10.94 17.43
CA GLU A 59 7.33 11.68 18.02
C GLU A 59 7.21 13.13 17.55
N GLU A 60 8.22 13.67 16.87
CA GLU A 60 8.26 15.04 16.33
C GLU A 60 7.88 15.11 14.86
N ILE A 61 7.68 13.96 14.22
CA ILE A 61 7.23 13.91 12.82
C ILE A 61 5.83 14.53 12.71
N PRO A 62 5.64 15.57 11.85
CA PRO A 62 4.35 16.23 11.73
C PRO A 62 3.29 15.26 11.15
N MET A 63 2.19 15.10 11.87
CA MET A 63 1.08 14.27 11.47
C MET A 63 -0.08 15.13 10.96
N VAL A 64 -0.60 14.78 9.78
CA VAL A 64 -1.77 15.42 9.21
C VAL A 64 -2.96 14.45 9.21
N PRO A 65 -4.20 14.92 9.40
CA PRO A 65 -5.38 14.05 9.39
C PRO A 65 -5.55 13.34 8.04
N VAL A 66 -5.90 12.06 8.08
CA VAL A 66 -6.15 11.23 6.87
C VAL A 66 -7.28 11.83 6.00
N SER A 67 -8.24 12.53 6.62
CA SER A 67 -9.31 13.24 5.90
C SER A 67 -8.79 14.26 4.89
N MET A 68 -7.59 14.79 5.08
CA MET A 68 -6.99 15.74 4.12
C MET A 68 -6.76 15.12 2.74
N PHE A 69 -6.52 13.81 2.64
CA PHE A 69 -6.43 13.12 1.35
C PHE A 69 -7.77 13.05 0.58
N LYS A 70 -8.89 13.36 1.25
CA LYS A 70 -10.21 13.48 0.63
C LYS A 70 -10.48 14.91 0.14
N GLU A 71 -10.02 15.89 0.91
CA GLU A 71 -10.37 17.30 0.69
C GLU A 71 -9.33 18.05 -0.14
N MET A 72 -8.09 17.60 -0.11
CA MET A 72 -6.96 18.27 -0.73
C MET A 72 -6.14 17.31 -1.61
N GLU A 73 -5.50 17.86 -2.64
CA GLU A 73 -4.55 17.09 -3.45
C GLU A 73 -3.16 17.09 -2.78
N LEU A 74 -2.94 16.13 -1.89
CA LEU A 74 -1.63 15.90 -1.26
C LEU A 74 -0.75 15.06 -2.19
N ARG A 75 -0.12 15.70 -3.16
CA ARG A 75 0.69 15.04 -4.17
C ARG A 75 2.08 15.63 -4.24
N SER A 76 3.10 14.79 -4.07
CA SER A 76 4.52 15.12 -4.22
C SER A 76 5.12 14.57 -5.52
N VAL A 77 4.35 13.78 -6.27
CA VAL A 77 4.73 13.20 -7.55
C VAL A 77 4.36 14.17 -8.67
N PRO A 78 5.28 14.55 -9.58
CA PRO A 78 4.95 15.34 -10.76
C PRO A 78 3.91 14.62 -11.63
N THR A 79 3.06 15.39 -12.32
CA THR A 79 1.96 14.83 -13.14
C THR A 79 2.46 13.81 -14.17
N GLY A 80 3.59 14.05 -14.81
CA GLY A 80 4.18 13.13 -15.80
C GLY A 80 4.84 11.87 -15.21
N ALA A 81 5.01 11.79 -13.89
CA ALA A 81 5.61 10.65 -13.20
C ALA A 81 4.58 9.84 -12.40
N VAL A 82 3.29 10.15 -12.55
CA VAL A 82 2.21 9.39 -11.91
C VAL A 82 2.09 8.02 -12.57
N PHE A 83 2.44 6.98 -11.82
CA PHE A 83 2.30 5.60 -12.25
C PHE A 83 0.91 5.04 -11.90
N LYS A 84 0.43 5.35 -10.69
CA LYS A 84 -0.81 4.79 -10.16
C LYS A 84 -1.47 5.75 -9.17
N THR A 85 -2.80 5.83 -9.21
CA THR A 85 -3.61 6.46 -8.17
C THR A 85 -4.44 5.40 -7.46
N VAL A 86 -4.27 5.27 -6.16
CA VAL A 86 -5.08 4.38 -5.31
C VAL A 86 -6.16 5.21 -4.63
N THR A 87 -7.40 4.74 -4.71
CA THR A 87 -8.55 5.38 -4.06
C THR A 87 -9.07 4.52 -2.93
N SER A 88 -9.50 5.14 -1.82
CA SER A 88 -10.24 4.43 -0.77
C SER A 88 -11.62 4.01 -1.28
N SER A 89 -12.18 2.90 -0.73
CA SER A 89 -13.58 2.55 -0.93
C SER A 89 -14.45 3.63 -0.28
N GLY A 90 -15.05 4.51 -1.09
CA GLY A 90 -16.06 5.47 -0.60
C GLY A 90 -17.35 4.72 -0.30
N THR A 91 -17.95 4.93 0.87
CA THR A 91 -19.37 4.67 1.06
C THR A 91 -20.15 5.61 0.16
N THR A 92 -21.29 5.15 -0.37
CA THR A 92 -22.09 5.84 -1.38
C THR A 92 -22.25 7.34 -1.08
N GLY A 93 -21.76 8.20 -1.96
CA GLY A 93 -21.86 9.66 -1.85
C GLY A 93 -20.73 10.40 -1.13
N GLN A 94 -19.72 9.72 -0.58
CA GLN A 94 -18.57 10.37 0.06
C GLN A 94 -17.37 10.52 -0.89
N LYS A 95 -16.64 11.63 -0.77
CA LYS A 95 -15.36 11.82 -1.44
C LYS A 95 -14.38 10.70 -1.05
N THR A 96 -13.71 10.11 -2.02
CA THR A 96 -12.66 9.11 -1.81
C THR A 96 -11.31 9.75 -1.57
N SER A 97 -10.49 9.19 -0.69
CA SER A 97 -9.08 9.57 -0.59
C SER A 97 -8.35 9.17 -1.86
N LYS A 98 -7.42 10.01 -2.32
CA LYS A 98 -6.57 9.73 -3.49
C LYS A 98 -5.11 9.73 -3.04
N ILE A 99 -4.43 8.61 -3.27
CA ILE A 99 -3.01 8.45 -3.00
C ILE A 99 -2.31 8.20 -4.32
N VAL A 100 -1.40 9.10 -4.69
CA VAL A 100 -0.67 9.06 -5.95
C VAL A 100 0.70 8.44 -5.73
N LEU A 101 1.04 7.45 -6.55
CA LEU A 101 2.31 6.73 -6.48
C LEU A 101 3.09 6.90 -7.78
N ASP A 102 4.40 7.08 -7.67
CA ASP A 102 5.33 6.85 -8.76
C ASP A 102 5.65 5.35 -8.91
N GLU A 103 6.33 4.99 -10.00
CA GLU A 103 6.68 3.60 -10.31
C GLU A 103 7.56 2.97 -9.23
N ARG A 104 8.55 3.73 -8.73
CA ARG A 104 9.48 3.25 -7.70
C ARG A 104 8.78 2.95 -6.38
N THR A 105 7.92 3.85 -5.92
CA THR A 105 7.15 3.65 -4.69
C THR A 105 6.19 2.48 -4.81
N ALA A 106 5.54 2.31 -5.97
CA ALA A 106 4.65 1.19 -6.22
C ALA A 106 5.42 -0.15 -6.21
N ALA A 107 6.62 -0.20 -6.82
CA ALA A 107 7.50 -1.37 -6.79
C ALA A 107 7.96 -1.71 -5.36
N TRP A 108 8.36 -0.72 -4.58
CA TRP A 108 8.77 -0.92 -3.19
C TRP A 108 7.63 -1.44 -2.31
N GLN A 109 6.42 -0.92 -2.46
CA GLN A 109 5.26 -1.44 -1.75
C GLN A 109 5.03 -2.92 -2.06
N GLN A 110 5.17 -3.32 -3.31
CA GLN A 110 5.00 -4.72 -3.71
C GLN A 110 6.11 -5.62 -3.18
N GLN A 111 7.37 -5.18 -3.25
CA GLN A 111 8.51 -5.92 -2.69
C GLN A 111 8.40 -6.08 -1.17
N THR A 112 7.98 -5.02 -0.47
CA THR A 112 7.76 -5.08 0.98
C THR A 112 6.67 -6.09 1.33
N LEU A 113 5.54 -6.08 0.61
CA LEU A 113 4.47 -7.04 0.80
C LEU A 113 4.97 -8.48 0.57
N GLN A 114 5.75 -8.70 -0.50
CA GLN A 114 6.34 -10.02 -0.77
C GLN A 114 7.21 -10.50 0.39
N ARG A 115 8.09 -9.65 0.91
CA ARG A 115 8.97 -9.99 2.03
C ARG A 115 8.20 -10.31 3.30
N ILE A 116 7.23 -9.47 3.67
CA ILE A 116 6.42 -9.70 4.85
C ILE A 116 5.64 -11.02 4.73
N MET A 117 4.99 -11.24 3.59
CA MET A 117 4.18 -12.44 3.40
C MET A 117 5.00 -13.70 3.30
N ALA A 118 6.18 -13.66 2.68
CA ALA A 118 7.07 -14.83 2.57
C ALA A 118 7.49 -15.39 3.94
N ASP A 119 7.58 -14.53 4.95
CA ASP A 119 7.88 -14.95 6.32
C ASP A 119 6.77 -15.80 6.96
N PHE A 120 5.50 -15.58 6.55
CA PHE A 120 4.34 -16.31 7.08
C PHE A 120 3.94 -17.53 6.25
N ILE A 121 3.97 -17.38 4.91
CA ILE A 121 3.44 -18.43 3.99
C ILE A 121 4.54 -19.11 3.18
N GLY A 122 5.81 -18.71 3.37
CA GLY A 122 6.95 -19.19 2.60
C GLY A 122 7.07 -18.56 1.22
N GLU A 123 8.14 -18.90 0.49
CA GLU A 123 8.46 -18.34 -0.82
C GLU A 123 7.73 -19.03 -1.98
N LYS A 124 7.19 -20.23 -1.74
CA LYS A 124 6.50 -21.00 -2.77
C LYS A 124 5.09 -20.46 -3.00
N ARG A 125 4.69 -20.41 -4.27
CA ARG A 125 3.30 -20.07 -4.61
C ARG A 125 2.37 -21.20 -4.17
N ILE A 126 1.27 -20.82 -3.52
CA ILE A 126 0.22 -21.73 -3.02
C ILE A 126 -1.09 -21.54 -3.79
N PRO A 127 -1.99 -22.54 -3.83
CA PRO A 127 -3.35 -22.34 -4.36
C PRO A 127 -4.05 -21.21 -3.62
N MET A 128 -4.78 -20.35 -4.34
CA MET A 128 -5.40 -19.15 -3.78
C MET A 128 -6.87 -19.07 -4.13
N LEU A 129 -7.73 -19.14 -3.12
CA LEU A 129 -9.14 -18.84 -3.24
C LEU A 129 -9.38 -17.37 -2.86
N ILE A 130 -9.93 -16.60 -3.79
CA ILE A 130 -10.24 -15.18 -3.63
C ILE A 130 -11.73 -15.05 -3.34
N ILE A 131 -12.07 -14.53 -2.15
CA ILE A 131 -13.47 -14.31 -1.75
C ILE A 131 -13.93 -12.98 -2.35
N ASP A 132 -14.06 -12.97 -3.66
CA ASP A 132 -14.55 -11.85 -4.48
C ASP A 132 -14.98 -12.37 -5.85
N ALA A 133 -15.50 -11.48 -6.70
CA ALA A 133 -15.90 -11.78 -8.07
C ALA A 133 -14.80 -11.37 -9.08
N PRO A 134 -14.66 -12.07 -10.23
CA PRO A 134 -13.61 -11.77 -11.22
C PRO A 134 -13.66 -10.36 -11.81
N ASN A 135 -14.84 -9.74 -11.83
CA ASN A 135 -15.05 -8.38 -12.36
C ASN A 135 -14.40 -7.28 -11.52
N VAL A 136 -14.00 -7.54 -10.26
CA VAL A 136 -13.32 -6.58 -9.38
C VAL A 136 -12.02 -6.02 -9.99
N LEU A 137 -11.39 -6.75 -10.89
CA LEU A 137 -10.15 -6.35 -11.58
C LEU A 137 -10.36 -5.75 -12.97
N ARG A 138 -11.59 -5.79 -13.52
CA ARG A 138 -11.89 -5.33 -14.89
C ARG A 138 -11.95 -3.81 -15.01
N ASP A 139 -12.42 -3.14 -13.98
CA ASP A 139 -12.54 -1.68 -13.98
C ASP A 139 -11.21 -1.02 -13.58
N ARG A 140 -10.37 -0.75 -14.59
CA ARG A 140 -9.08 -0.07 -14.40
C ARG A 140 -9.23 1.41 -14.02
N ALA A 141 -10.35 2.05 -14.31
CA ALA A 141 -10.59 3.46 -14.01
C ALA A 141 -10.93 3.66 -12.52
N LEU A 142 -11.54 2.66 -11.88
CA LEU A 142 -11.88 2.64 -10.47
C LEU A 142 -11.06 1.58 -9.71
N PHE A 143 -9.74 1.65 -9.81
CA PHE A 143 -8.86 0.72 -9.12
C PHE A 143 -9.04 0.86 -7.59
N SER A 144 -10.00 0.12 -7.06
CA SER A 144 -10.35 0.12 -5.64
C SER A 144 -9.21 -0.43 -4.79
N ALA A 145 -9.15 -0.03 -3.51
CA ALA A 145 -8.22 -0.62 -2.55
C ALA A 145 -8.35 -2.15 -2.48
N ARG A 146 -9.59 -2.68 -2.67
CA ARG A 146 -9.90 -4.11 -2.75
C ARG A 146 -9.22 -4.77 -3.95
N GLY A 147 -9.37 -4.21 -5.15
CA GLY A 147 -8.69 -4.70 -6.36
C GLY A 147 -7.17 -4.61 -6.25
N ALA A 148 -6.64 -3.55 -5.65
CA ALA A 148 -5.21 -3.41 -5.36
C ALA A 148 -4.69 -4.51 -4.42
N GLY A 149 -5.46 -4.85 -3.37
CA GLY A 149 -5.16 -5.94 -2.45
C GLY A 149 -5.12 -7.29 -3.17
N ILE A 150 -6.17 -7.62 -3.94
CA ILE A 150 -6.23 -8.87 -4.71
C ILE A 150 -5.04 -9.00 -5.66
N LEU A 151 -4.70 -7.94 -6.40
CA LEU A 151 -3.53 -7.96 -7.29
C LEU A 151 -2.22 -8.10 -6.51
N GLY A 152 -2.06 -7.39 -5.40
CA GLY A 152 -0.88 -7.47 -4.55
C GLY A 152 -0.65 -8.90 -4.03
N PHE A 153 -1.69 -9.56 -3.53
CA PHE A 153 -1.60 -10.93 -3.02
C PHE A 153 -1.56 -11.99 -4.13
N SER A 154 -2.02 -11.68 -5.34
CA SER A 154 -2.03 -12.62 -6.48
C SER A 154 -0.65 -13.15 -6.87
N ILE A 155 0.42 -12.47 -6.49
CA ILE A 155 1.80 -12.92 -6.72
C ILE A 155 2.14 -14.21 -5.94
N PHE A 156 1.45 -14.46 -4.82
CA PHE A 156 1.63 -15.66 -4.01
C PHE A 156 0.77 -16.84 -4.50
N GLY A 157 -0.14 -16.59 -5.45
CA GLY A 157 -1.03 -17.62 -5.99
C GLY A 157 -0.42 -18.42 -7.13
N SER A 158 -0.36 -19.76 -7.03
CA SER A 158 -0.03 -20.66 -8.13
C SER A 158 -1.23 -20.90 -9.05
N LYS A 159 -2.40 -21.07 -8.46
CA LYS A 159 -3.72 -21.18 -9.09
C LYS A 159 -4.66 -20.23 -8.37
N ARG A 160 -5.32 -19.36 -9.12
CA ARG A 160 -6.27 -18.38 -8.55
C ARG A 160 -7.68 -18.78 -8.93
N CYS A 161 -8.55 -18.80 -7.94
CA CYS A 161 -9.96 -19.10 -8.08
C CYS A 161 -10.76 -18.01 -7.38
N TYR A 162 -11.86 -17.56 -7.98
CA TYR A 162 -12.79 -16.62 -7.37
C TYR A 162 -13.99 -17.40 -6.81
N ALA A 163 -14.33 -17.11 -5.56
CA ALA A 163 -15.43 -17.79 -4.87
C ALA A 163 -16.80 -17.22 -5.21
N LEU A 164 -16.86 -16.01 -5.77
CA LEU A 164 -18.12 -15.34 -6.08
C LEU A 164 -18.30 -15.19 -7.59
N LYS A 165 -19.56 -15.26 -8.03
CA LYS A 165 -20.01 -14.91 -9.37
C LYS A 165 -20.03 -13.39 -9.55
N GLU A 166 -20.22 -12.90 -10.78
CA GLU A 166 -20.25 -11.46 -11.09
C GLU A 166 -21.37 -10.70 -10.37
N ASP A 167 -22.45 -11.37 -9.99
CA ASP A 167 -23.56 -10.85 -9.19
C ASP A 167 -23.31 -10.89 -7.67
N MET A 168 -22.08 -11.27 -7.26
CA MET A 168 -21.65 -11.43 -5.86
C MET A 168 -22.31 -12.61 -5.13
N SER A 169 -23.03 -13.49 -5.80
CA SER A 169 -23.49 -14.76 -5.22
C SER A 169 -22.34 -15.76 -5.12
N LEU A 170 -22.41 -16.67 -4.14
CA LEU A 170 -21.41 -17.70 -3.94
C LEU A 170 -21.47 -18.75 -5.08
N ASP A 171 -20.29 -19.04 -5.66
CA ASP A 171 -20.12 -20.10 -6.66
C ASP A 171 -19.62 -21.39 -5.97
N LEU A 172 -20.57 -22.14 -5.39
CA LEU A 172 -20.26 -23.35 -4.63
C LEU A 172 -19.54 -24.39 -5.49
N GLU A 173 -19.95 -24.59 -6.74
CA GLU A 173 -19.35 -25.59 -7.63
C GLU A 173 -17.86 -25.28 -7.88
N THR A 174 -17.55 -24.00 -8.13
CA THR A 174 -16.16 -23.54 -8.32
C THR A 174 -15.35 -23.67 -7.03
N VAL A 175 -15.93 -23.36 -5.87
CA VAL A 175 -15.25 -23.48 -4.57
C VAL A 175 -14.96 -24.94 -4.24
N GLU A 176 -15.95 -25.85 -4.38
CA GLU A 176 -15.78 -27.29 -4.14
C GLU A 176 -14.69 -27.88 -5.03
N ALA A 177 -14.76 -27.62 -6.34
CA ALA A 177 -13.72 -28.06 -7.29
C ALA A 177 -12.32 -27.51 -6.99
N PHE A 178 -12.22 -26.29 -6.41
CA PHE A 178 -10.95 -25.73 -5.98
C PHE A 178 -10.42 -26.48 -4.74
N LEU A 179 -11.26 -26.69 -3.72
CA LEU A 179 -10.87 -27.35 -2.47
C LEU A 179 -10.43 -28.79 -2.69
N GLU A 180 -11.13 -29.53 -3.57
CA GLU A 180 -10.73 -30.89 -3.94
C GLU A 180 -9.32 -30.96 -4.54
N LYS A 181 -8.97 -29.98 -5.40
CA LYS A 181 -7.67 -29.91 -6.08
C LYS A 181 -6.56 -29.29 -5.23
N ALA A 182 -6.88 -28.55 -4.18
CA ALA A 182 -5.94 -27.89 -3.29
C ALA A 182 -5.61 -28.71 -2.05
N GLY A 183 -6.42 -29.76 -1.76
CA GLY A 183 -6.24 -30.64 -0.61
C GLY A 183 -5.24 -31.80 -0.83
N ASP A 184 -4.81 -31.99 -2.08
CA ASP A 184 -3.74 -32.91 -2.47
C ASP A 184 -2.38 -32.18 -2.53
#